data_22a42efaf04bd5400550a979f327044a
#
_entry.id   22a42efaf04bd5400550a979f327044a
#
_cell.length_a   1.000
_cell.length_b   1.000
_cell.length_c   1.000
_cell.angle_alpha   90.00
_cell.angle_beta   90.00
_cell.angle_gamma   90.00
#
_symmetry.space_group_name_H-M   'P 1'
#
loop_
_entity.id
_entity.type
_entity.pdbx_description
1 polymer ?
#
loop_
_entity_poly.entity_id
_entity_poly.type
_entity_poly.pdbx_seq_one_letter_code
_entity_poly.pdbx_strand_id
1 'polypeptide(L)'
;KEYNNGKIIGEWVSLPCEGLEEVLHKISNNGNDELFISDYETDISNLKISEYDDILQLNEIAEEIDNLSDDEVIALQAYLEQYNDIEQALEEVRQGNYTIYYDCDDMSDVAYQVVNESGLLDGVPETIKGYFDYEAYGRDIDIEGTFIQVDNNIIELY
;
A
#
# COMPACT_ATOMS: atom_id res chain seq x y z
N LYS A 1 -31.38 -19.45 -21.61
CA LYS A 1 -31.79 -18.16 -22.18
C LYS A 1 -32.74 -17.45 -21.23
N GLU A 2 -32.22 -17.02 -20.08
CA GLU A 2 -32.94 -16.05 -19.23
C GLU A 2 -32.15 -14.73 -19.16
N TYR A 3 -31.75 -14.24 -20.29
CA TYR A 3 -31.45 -12.84 -20.48
C TYR A 3 -32.81 -12.11 -20.35
N ASN A 4 -32.92 -11.28 -19.33
CA ASN A 4 -33.96 -10.24 -19.20
C ASN A 4 -34.99 -10.36 -18.08
N ASN A 5 -34.59 -10.75 -16.88
CA ASN A 5 -35.44 -10.36 -15.75
C ASN A 5 -34.99 -9.10 -15.02
N GLY A 6 -33.92 -8.45 -15.47
CA GLY A 6 -33.47 -7.16 -14.91
C GLY A 6 -33.18 -7.17 -13.40
N LYS A 7 -32.99 -8.35 -12.83
CA LYS A 7 -32.74 -8.51 -11.40
C LYS A 7 -31.25 -8.79 -11.20
N ILE A 8 -30.49 -7.75 -10.90
CA ILE A 8 -29.11 -7.89 -10.42
C ILE A 8 -29.21 -8.34 -8.97
N ILE A 9 -28.59 -9.46 -8.64
CA ILE A 9 -28.45 -9.95 -7.26
C ILE A 9 -27.01 -9.74 -6.88
N GLY A 10 -26.75 -9.05 -5.77
CA GLY A 10 -25.41 -8.82 -5.22
C GLY A 10 -25.39 -9.12 -3.74
N GLU A 11 -24.22 -9.47 -3.24
CA GLU A 11 -23.94 -9.69 -1.81
C GLU A 11 -22.60 -9.07 -1.48
N TRP A 12 -22.51 -8.38 -0.34
CA TRP A 12 -21.24 -7.91 0.21
C TRP A 12 -20.51 -9.08 0.89
N VAL A 13 -19.26 -9.26 0.53
CA VAL A 13 -18.40 -10.29 1.11
C VAL A 13 -17.13 -9.62 1.64
N SER A 14 -16.80 -9.86 2.91
CA SER A 14 -15.53 -9.42 3.47
C SER A 14 -14.43 -10.41 3.10
N LEU A 15 -13.30 -9.93 2.60
CA LEU A 15 -12.13 -10.74 2.30
C LEU A 15 -11.04 -10.52 3.38
N PRO A 16 -10.30 -11.55 3.78
CA PRO A 16 -10.40 -12.94 3.32
C PRO A 16 -11.66 -13.66 3.85
N CYS A 17 -12.24 -14.52 3.03
CA CYS A 17 -13.46 -15.26 3.33
C CYS A 17 -13.24 -16.75 3.18
N GLU A 18 -13.38 -17.51 4.28
CA GLU A 18 -13.44 -18.96 4.22
C GLU A 18 -14.72 -19.42 3.52
N GLY A 19 -14.61 -20.33 2.57
CA GLY A 19 -15.76 -20.84 1.81
C GLY A 19 -16.31 -19.88 0.76
N LEU A 20 -15.49 -18.95 0.29
CA LEU A 20 -15.85 -17.98 -0.75
C LEU A 20 -16.47 -18.64 -1.99
N GLU A 21 -15.93 -19.78 -2.43
CA GLU A 21 -16.46 -20.52 -3.58
C GLU A 21 -17.95 -20.91 -3.41
N GLU A 22 -18.36 -21.30 -2.20
CA GLU A 22 -19.77 -21.64 -1.91
C GLU A 22 -20.66 -20.40 -2.01
N VAL A 23 -20.16 -19.25 -1.56
CA VAL A 23 -20.88 -17.96 -1.66
C VAL A 23 -21.03 -17.57 -3.13
N LEU A 24 -19.96 -17.61 -3.90
CA LEU A 24 -19.97 -17.30 -5.34
C LEU A 24 -20.88 -18.24 -6.11
N HIS A 25 -20.84 -19.53 -5.81
CA HIS A 25 -21.70 -20.53 -6.44
C HIS A 25 -23.20 -20.26 -6.17
N LYS A 26 -23.54 -19.81 -4.96
CA LYS A 26 -24.89 -19.46 -4.58
C LYS A 26 -25.37 -18.20 -5.31
N ILE A 27 -24.53 -17.15 -5.39
CA ILE A 27 -24.86 -15.88 -6.07
C ILE A 27 -25.00 -16.09 -7.58
N SER A 28 -24.13 -16.91 -8.18
CA SER A 28 -24.13 -17.22 -9.61
C SER A 28 -25.18 -18.22 -10.06
N ASN A 29 -26.24 -18.44 -9.27
CA ASN A 29 -27.30 -19.39 -9.59
C ASN A 29 -26.72 -20.77 -9.96
N ASN A 30 -25.93 -21.35 -9.05
CA ASN A 30 -25.18 -22.60 -9.23
C ASN A 30 -24.15 -22.58 -10.40
N GLY A 31 -23.48 -21.43 -10.58
CA GLY A 31 -22.44 -21.28 -11.59
C GLY A 31 -22.95 -21.04 -13.02
N ASN A 32 -24.22 -20.68 -13.17
CA ASN A 32 -24.82 -20.42 -14.49
C ASN A 32 -24.75 -18.96 -14.93
N ASP A 33 -24.53 -18.03 -13.98
CA ASP A 33 -24.51 -16.60 -14.25
C ASP A 33 -23.07 -16.06 -14.11
N GLU A 34 -22.74 -15.06 -14.92
CA GLU A 34 -21.48 -14.32 -14.83
C GLU A 34 -21.47 -13.45 -13.57
N LEU A 35 -20.34 -13.40 -12.88
CA LEU A 35 -20.12 -12.57 -11.71
C LEU A 35 -19.18 -11.41 -12.06
N PHE A 36 -19.39 -10.28 -11.41
CA PHE A 36 -18.52 -9.12 -11.48
C PHE A 36 -18.54 -8.34 -10.16
N ILE A 37 -17.51 -7.55 -9.92
CA ILE A 37 -17.40 -6.69 -8.76
C ILE A 37 -18.08 -5.38 -9.07
N SER A 38 -19.17 -5.07 -8.37
CA SER A 38 -19.93 -3.83 -8.59
C SER A 38 -19.43 -2.68 -7.73
N ASP A 39 -18.84 -2.98 -6.57
CA ASP A 39 -18.30 -2.00 -5.63
C ASP A 39 -17.34 -2.69 -4.65
N TYR A 40 -16.45 -1.93 -4.02
CA TYR A 40 -15.56 -2.40 -2.98
C TYR A 40 -15.21 -1.30 -1.97
N GLU A 41 -14.90 -1.72 -0.76
CA GLU A 41 -14.37 -0.89 0.32
C GLU A 41 -13.06 -1.48 0.82
N THR A 42 -12.08 -0.63 1.12
CA THR A 42 -10.78 -1.06 1.65
C THR A 42 -10.15 0.02 2.52
N ASP A 43 -9.40 -0.40 3.55
CA ASP A 43 -8.56 0.48 4.37
C ASP A 43 -7.13 0.63 3.79
N ILE A 44 -6.82 -0.11 2.72
CA ILE A 44 -5.51 -0.03 2.05
C ILE A 44 -5.53 1.11 1.04
N SER A 45 -4.81 2.17 1.32
CA SER A 45 -4.69 3.32 0.42
C SER A 45 -4.05 2.91 -0.92
N ASN A 46 -4.50 3.54 -1.99
CA ASN A 46 -4.03 3.30 -3.36
C ASN A 46 -4.36 1.91 -3.96
N LEU A 47 -5.02 1.02 -3.21
CA LEU A 47 -5.50 -0.25 -3.75
C LEU A 47 -6.61 0.01 -4.77
N LYS A 48 -6.46 -0.55 -5.97
CA LYS A 48 -7.45 -0.48 -7.06
C LYS A 48 -7.90 -1.88 -7.43
N ILE A 49 -9.21 -2.08 -7.42
CA ILE A 49 -9.85 -3.32 -7.81
C ILE A 49 -10.76 -3.03 -9.01
N SER A 50 -10.66 -3.84 -10.04
CA SER A 50 -11.42 -3.71 -11.27
C SER A 50 -12.68 -4.60 -11.23
N GLU A 51 -13.68 -4.23 -12.01
CA GLU A 51 -14.96 -4.93 -12.13
C GLU A 51 -14.81 -6.43 -12.47
N TYR A 52 -13.75 -6.77 -13.22
CA TYR A 52 -13.51 -8.14 -13.72
C TYR A 52 -12.30 -8.82 -13.10
N ASP A 53 -11.77 -8.30 -12.00
CA ASP A 53 -10.71 -8.97 -11.27
C ASP A 53 -11.19 -10.31 -10.71
N ASP A 54 -10.30 -11.29 -10.65
CA ASP A 54 -10.62 -12.60 -10.10
C ASP A 54 -10.81 -12.53 -8.59
N ILE A 55 -12.05 -12.75 -8.15
CA ILE A 55 -12.41 -12.66 -6.72
C ILE A 55 -11.68 -13.74 -5.89
N LEU A 56 -11.39 -14.91 -6.45
CA LEU A 56 -10.65 -15.95 -5.74
C LEU A 56 -9.19 -15.51 -5.53
N GLN A 57 -8.58 -14.93 -6.54
CA GLN A 57 -7.24 -14.35 -6.43
C GLN A 57 -7.20 -13.17 -5.44
N LEU A 58 -8.23 -12.31 -5.46
CA LEU A 58 -8.36 -11.23 -4.47
C LEU A 58 -8.50 -11.76 -3.05
N ASN A 59 -9.13 -12.91 -2.86
CA ASN A 59 -9.21 -13.56 -1.56
C ASN A 59 -7.85 -14.06 -1.06
N GLU A 60 -7.04 -14.64 -1.93
CA GLU A 60 -5.66 -15.04 -1.60
C GLU A 60 -4.78 -13.82 -1.27
N ILE A 61 -4.91 -12.76 -2.04
CA ILE A 61 -4.22 -11.48 -1.78
C ILE A 61 -4.66 -10.89 -0.43
N ALA A 62 -5.95 -10.93 -0.11
CA ALA A 62 -6.46 -10.44 1.16
C ALA A 62 -5.91 -11.26 2.36
N GLU A 63 -5.79 -12.58 2.22
CA GLU A 63 -5.14 -13.43 3.23
C GLU A 63 -3.66 -13.06 3.42
N GLU A 64 -2.97 -12.74 2.34
CA GLU A 64 -1.59 -12.31 2.40
C GLU A 64 -1.45 -10.96 3.11
N ILE A 65 -2.29 -9.98 2.76
CA ILE A 65 -2.30 -8.66 3.40
C ILE A 65 -2.61 -8.77 4.89
N ASP A 66 -3.54 -9.63 5.27
CA ASP A 66 -3.95 -9.85 6.67
C ASP A 66 -2.81 -10.42 7.54
N ASN A 67 -1.81 -11.04 6.91
CA ASN A 67 -0.61 -11.55 7.57
C ASN A 67 0.56 -10.55 7.60
N LEU A 68 0.46 -9.38 6.96
CA LEU A 68 1.50 -8.37 6.99
C LEU A 68 1.54 -7.68 8.36
N SER A 69 2.73 -7.24 8.75
CA SER A 69 2.91 -6.32 9.87
C SER A 69 2.44 -4.90 9.51
N ASP A 70 2.25 -4.05 10.51
CA ASP A 70 1.85 -2.66 10.29
C ASP A 70 2.84 -1.92 9.37
N ASP A 71 4.14 -2.15 9.53
CA ASP A 71 5.20 -1.57 8.68
C ASP A 71 5.10 -2.06 7.23
N GLU A 72 4.85 -3.34 7.03
CA GLU A 72 4.67 -3.92 5.70
C GLU A 72 3.41 -3.40 5.02
N VAL A 73 2.33 -3.13 5.77
CA VAL A 73 1.12 -2.48 5.24
C VAL A 73 1.41 -1.04 4.82
N ILE A 74 2.17 -0.28 5.62
CA ILE A 74 2.61 1.08 5.25
C ILE A 74 3.44 1.04 3.97
N ALA A 75 4.42 0.13 3.87
CA ALA A 75 5.24 -0.03 2.68
C ALA A 75 4.41 -0.46 1.45
N LEU A 76 3.46 -1.38 1.63
CA LEU A 76 2.54 -1.79 0.57
C LEU A 76 1.77 -0.60 -0.02
N GLN A 77 1.25 0.28 0.82
CA GLN A 77 0.52 1.47 0.37
C GLN A 77 1.41 2.42 -0.43
N ALA A 78 2.70 2.57 -0.04
CA ALA A 78 3.68 3.35 -0.81
C ALA A 78 3.97 2.70 -2.18
N TYR A 79 4.17 1.39 -2.23
CA TYR A 79 4.38 0.69 -3.50
C TYR A 79 3.15 0.72 -4.41
N LEU A 80 1.93 0.67 -3.85
CA LEU A 80 0.69 0.79 -4.62
C LEU A 80 0.50 2.19 -5.24
N GLU A 81 1.09 3.23 -4.66
CA GLU A 81 1.15 4.55 -5.29
C GLU A 81 2.10 4.56 -6.50
N GLN A 82 3.24 3.86 -6.38
CA GLN A 82 4.25 3.76 -7.44
C GLN A 82 3.85 2.78 -8.54
N TYR A 83 3.26 1.64 -8.19
CA TYR A 83 2.85 0.58 -9.11
C TYR A 83 1.33 0.39 -9.05
N ASN A 84 0.68 0.22 -10.21
CA ASN A 84 -0.75 -0.11 -10.25
C ASN A 84 -1.01 -1.64 -10.22
N ASP A 85 -0.08 -2.41 -9.67
CA ASP A 85 -0.09 -3.87 -9.63
C ASP A 85 0.17 -4.35 -8.20
N ILE A 86 -0.85 -4.98 -7.59
CA ILE A 86 -0.77 -5.42 -6.19
C ILE A 86 0.20 -6.59 -5.99
N GLU A 87 0.32 -7.50 -6.95
CA GLU A 87 1.23 -8.64 -6.84
C GLU A 87 2.68 -8.17 -6.88
N GLN A 88 2.98 -7.20 -7.76
CA GLN A 88 4.29 -6.57 -7.80
C GLN A 88 4.58 -5.81 -6.51
N ALA A 89 3.62 -5.04 -6.00
CA ALA A 89 3.79 -4.30 -4.75
C ALA A 89 4.05 -5.24 -3.56
N LEU A 90 3.32 -6.35 -3.44
CA LEU A 90 3.54 -7.37 -2.40
C LEU A 90 4.92 -8.03 -2.52
N GLU A 91 5.39 -8.29 -3.74
CA GLU A 91 6.72 -8.85 -3.95
C GLU A 91 7.82 -7.89 -3.47
N GLU A 92 7.71 -6.59 -3.76
CA GLU A 92 8.68 -5.58 -3.27
C GLU A 92 8.66 -5.48 -1.75
N VAL A 93 7.48 -5.55 -1.13
CA VAL A 93 7.35 -5.59 0.34
C VAL A 93 8.08 -6.80 0.92
N ARG A 94 7.90 -7.99 0.34
CA ARG A 94 8.60 -9.22 0.78
C ARG A 94 10.11 -9.12 0.65
N GLN A 95 10.61 -8.42 -0.36
CA GLN A 95 12.04 -8.19 -0.56
C GLN A 95 12.62 -7.21 0.46
N GLY A 96 11.77 -6.39 1.10
CA GLY A 96 12.20 -5.42 2.10
C GLY A 96 12.98 -4.24 1.52
N ASN A 97 12.72 -3.88 0.26
CA ASN A 97 13.40 -2.81 -0.45
C ASN A 97 12.84 -1.43 -0.10
N TYR A 98 12.69 -1.15 1.20
CA TYR A 98 12.14 0.12 1.67
C TYR A 98 12.73 0.53 3.02
N THR A 99 12.65 1.82 3.31
CA THR A 99 12.90 2.39 4.65
C THR A 99 11.73 3.28 5.05
N ILE A 100 11.26 3.16 6.28
CA ILE A 100 10.18 3.99 6.82
C ILE A 100 10.78 5.05 7.75
N TYR A 101 10.53 6.33 7.44
CA TYR A 101 10.80 7.47 8.30
C TYR A 101 9.50 7.85 9.00
N TYR A 102 9.42 7.51 10.29
CA TYR A 102 8.21 7.70 11.11
C TYR A 102 8.07 9.16 11.55
N ASP A 103 6.83 9.60 11.71
CA ASP A 103 6.49 10.94 12.19
C ASP A 103 7.19 12.05 11.39
N CYS A 104 7.22 11.90 10.08
CA CYS A 104 7.76 12.87 9.13
C CYS A 104 6.64 13.50 8.33
N ASP A 105 6.49 14.83 8.46
CA ASP A 105 5.53 15.61 7.70
C ASP A 105 6.11 16.08 6.34
N ASP A 106 7.43 16.23 6.28
CA ASP A 106 8.13 16.66 5.07
C ASP A 106 9.56 16.11 4.98
N MET A 107 10.26 16.41 3.88
CA MET A 107 11.63 15.95 3.64
C MET A 107 12.69 16.58 4.57
N SER A 108 12.39 17.67 5.24
CA SER A 108 13.29 18.21 6.27
C SER A 108 13.33 17.34 7.53
N ASP A 109 12.20 16.71 7.87
CA ASP A 109 12.12 15.73 8.96
C ASP A 109 12.92 14.47 8.60
N VAL A 110 12.78 13.97 7.37
CA VAL A 110 13.61 12.87 6.84
C VAL A 110 15.08 13.23 6.91
N ALA A 111 15.47 14.41 6.44
CA ALA A 111 16.84 14.89 6.49
C ALA A 111 17.38 14.95 7.92
N TYR A 112 16.56 15.38 8.88
CA TYR A 112 16.91 15.40 10.29
C TYR A 112 17.19 13.99 10.82
N GLN A 113 16.34 13.01 10.51
CA GLN A 113 16.56 11.61 10.91
C GLN A 113 17.84 11.05 10.27
N VAL A 114 18.02 11.21 8.96
CA VAL A 114 19.19 10.74 8.21
C VAL A 114 20.50 11.32 8.78
N VAL A 115 20.52 12.62 9.05
CA VAL A 115 21.70 13.28 9.61
C VAL A 115 22.06 12.76 11.00
N ASN A 116 21.05 12.54 11.86
CA ASN A 116 21.25 12.02 13.21
C ASN A 116 21.70 10.56 13.22
N GLU A 117 21.07 9.71 12.39
CA GLU A 117 21.37 8.28 12.33
C GLU A 117 22.73 8.00 11.69
N SER A 118 23.10 8.77 10.67
CA SER A 118 24.39 8.64 10.00
C SER A 118 25.55 9.26 10.78
N GLY A 119 25.27 10.10 11.80
CA GLY A 119 26.29 10.85 12.50
C GLY A 119 27.00 11.92 11.65
N LEU A 120 26.32 12.40 10.58
CA LEU A 120 26.92 13.36 9.63
C LEU A 120 27.48 14.61 10.30
N LEU A 121 26.88 15.06 11.40
CA LEU A 121 27.32 16.21 12.16
C LEU A 121 28.17 15.83 13.40
N ASP A 122 28.61 14.59 13.51
CA ASP A 122 29.49 14.19 14.62
C ASP A 122 30.82 14.96 14.59
N GLY A 123 31.22 15.44 15.77
CA GLY A 123 32.44 16.27 15.90
C GLY A 123 32.27 17.72 15.47
N VAL A 124 31.13 18.13 14.91
CA VAL A 124 30.82 19.54 14.62
C VAL A 124 30.43 20.23 15.93
N PRO A 125 31.01 21.45 16.23
CA PRO A 125 30.62 22.22 17.41
C PRO A 125 29.10 22.50 17.43
N GLU A 126 28.46 22.39 18.60
CA GLU A 126 27.02 22.62 18.76
C GLU A 126 26.56 24.01 18.24
N THR A 127 27.39 25.02 18.34
CA THR A 127 27.12 26.35 17.81
C THR A 127 27.04 26.40 16.29
N ILE A 128 27.57 25.40 15.59
CA ILE A 128 27.55 25.29 14.13
C ILE A 128 26.43 24.37 13.66
N LYS A 129 26.07 23.33 14.41
CA LYS A 129 25.01 22.39 14.07
C LYS A 129 23.66 23.11 13.80
N GLY A 130 23.36 24.18 14.55
CA GLY A 130 22.15 24.96 14.38
C GLY A 130 22.05 25.74 13.06
N TYR A 131 23.12 25.80 12.27
CA TYR A 131 23.14 26.40 10.93
C TYR A 131 23.01 25.40 9.81
N PHE A 132 22.87 24.10 10.12
CA PHE A 132 22.67 23.09 9.11
C PHE A 132 21.26 23.26 8.48
N ASP A 133 21.21 23.35 7.17
CA ASP A 133 19.98 23.57 6.41
C ASP A 133 19.33 22.21 6.05
N TYR A 134 18.49 21.72 6.96
CA TYR A 134 17.77 20.46 6.77
C TYR A 134 16.77 20.51 5.60
N GLU A 135 16.19 21.69 5.30
CA GLU A 135 15.28 21.86 4.17
C GLU A 135 16.02 21.70 2.84
N ALA A 136 17.21 22.34 2.71
CA ALA A 136 18.03 22.19 1.52
C ALA A 136 18.53 20.74 1.35
N TYR A 137 18.99 20.13 2.42
CA TYR A 137 19.46 18.75 2.39
C TYR A 137 18.34 17.76 2.10
N GLY A 138 17.14 17.97 2.66
CA GLY A 138 15.93 17.15 2.36
C GLY A 138 15.54 17.22 0.88
N ARG A 139 15.61 18.41 0.26
CA ARG A 139 15.35 18.53 -1.19
C ARG A 139 16.37 17.76 -2.03
N ASP A 140 17.63 17.75 -1.62
CA ASP A 140 18.67 17.02 -2.35
C ASP A 140 18.44 15.51 -2.25
N ILE A 141 18.08 14.99 -1.07
CA ILE A 141 17.70 13.59 -0.85
C ILE A 141 16.50 13.22 -1.72
N ASP A 142 15.47 14.05 -1.74
CA ASP A 142 14.22 13.80 -2.50
C ASP A 142 14.46 13.68 -4.01
N ILE A 143 15.42 14.46 -4.53
CA ILE A 143 15.80 14.40 -5.95
C ILE A 143 16.56 13.11 -6.28
N GLU A 144 17.31 12.56 -5.34
CA GLU A 144 18.16 11.39 -5.55
C GLU A 144 17.44 10.06 -5.31
N GLY A 145 16.31 10.04 -4.57
CA GLY A 145 15.56 8.86 -4.17
C GLY A 145 14.11 8.85 -4.66
N THR A 146 13.37 7.83 -4.24
CA THR A 146 11.92 7.74 -4.43
C THR A 146 11.26 7.74 -3.07
N PHE A 147 10.61 8.84 -2.71
CA PHE A 147 9.96 9.03 -1.41
C PHE A 147 8.46 9.18 -1.58
N ILE A 148 7.70 8.41 -0.84
CA ILE A 148 6.23 8.40 -0.87
C ILE A 148 5.71 8.70 0.53
N GLN A 149 4.76 9.63 0.63
CA GLN A 149 4.11 9.91 1.90
C GLN A 149 2.89 9.01 2.11
N VAL A 150 2.86 8.31 3.25
CA VAL A 150 1.74 7.50 3.69
C VAL A 150 1.37 7.93 5.11
N ASP A 151 0.22 8.54 5.29
CA ASP A 151 -0.22 9.18 6.53
C ASP A 151 0.81 10.21 7.03
N ASN A 152 1.34 10.02 8.25
CA ASN A 152 2.38 10.85 8.85
C ASN A 152 3.80 10.24 8.74
N ASN A 153 3.99 9.35 7.77
CA ASN A 153 5.29 8.71 7.52
C ASN A 153 5.74 8.99 6.09
N ILE A 154 7.04 8.98 5.87
CA ILE A 154 7.64 9.03 4.53
C ILE A 154 8.42 7.75 4.31
N ILE A 155 8.16 7.09 3.17
CA ILE A 155 8.75 5.81 2.82
C ILE A 155 9.69 5.99 1.62
N GLU A 156 10.95 5.61 1.81
CA GLU A 156 11.93 5.51 0.73
C GLU A 156 11.83 4.13 0.10
N LEU A 157 11.68 4.08 -1.24
CA LEU A 157 11.60 2.87 -2.04
C LEU A 157 12.90 2.69 -2.85
N TYR A 158 13.43 1.43 -2.91
CA TYR A 158 14.68 1.11 -3.60
C TYR A 158 14.47 0.31 -4.87
#